data_1da4b7c4a90dcfb36f6496faeda63271
#
_entry.id   1da4b7c4a90dcfb36f6496faeda63271
#
_cell.length_a   1.000
_cell.length_b   1.000
_cell.length_c   1.000
_cell.angle_alpha   90.00
_cell.angle_beta   90.00
_cell.angle_gamma   90.00
#
_symmetry.space_group_name_H-M   'P 1'
#
loop_
_entity.id
_entity.type
_entity.pdbx_description
1 polymer ?
#
loop_
_entity_poly.entity_id
_entity_poly.type
_entity_poly.pdbx_seq_one_letter_code
_entity_poly.pdbx_strand_id
1 'polypeptide(L)'
;MATQIEPTTQEPRSRTGRSLTATRPLMGWRTVDILTIAFLGAALGVAFWGWGVFYNGPITALKIGYAPLMGLFSGPWFLAGVVGGLVVRRPGAALFCEVVAALVSMLPGTEWGATVLISGVLQGLGAELVFAIFGYKAFGLAVASLAGAMLIGPVGWWWAGQ
;
A
#
# COMPACT_ATOMS: atom_id res chain seq x y z
N MET A 1 -51.95 43.06 14.12
CA MET A 1 -50.94 42.10 14.65
C MET A 1 -50.27 41.42 13.42
N ALA A 2 -49.18 41.99 12.94
CA ALA A 2 -48.53 41.53 11.69
C ALA A 2 -47.33 40.64 12.07
N THR A 3 -47.45 39.35 11.74
CA THR A 3 -46.42 38.36 11.95
C THR A 3 -45.33 38.56 10.89
N GLN A 4 -44.17 39.04 11.31
CA GLN A 4 -42.98 39.12 10.49
C GLN A 4 -42.42 37.70 10.28
N ILE A 5 -42.49 37.22 9.06
CA ILE A 5 -41.80 35.99 8.64
C ILE A 5 -40.39 36.39 8.26
N GLU A 6 -39.41 36.08 9.12
CA GLU A 6 -37.98 36.21 8.75
C GLU A 6 -37.64 35.21 7.64
N PRO A 7 -36.97 35.63 6.57
CA PRO A 7 -36.46 34.71 5.56
C PRO A 7 -35.26 33.97 6.14
N THR A 8 -35.41 32.67 6.35
CA THR A 8 -34.29 31.78 6.69
C THR A 8 -33.31 31.75 5.53
N THR A 9 -32.27 32.54 5.64
CA THR A 9 -31.13 32.48 4.71
C THR A 9 -30.42 31.14 4.92
N GLN A 10 -30.78 30.16 4.11
CA GLN A 10 -29.99 28.92 4.02
C GLN A 10 -28.61 29.28 3.42
N GLU A 11 -27.59 29.30 4.25
CA GLU A 11 -26.20 29.32 3.76
C GLU A 11 -25.98 28.14 2.83
N PRO A 12 -25.39 28.37 1.65
CA PRO A 12 -25.01 27.25 0.76
C PRO A 12 -24.01 26.37 1.48
N ARG A 13 -24.42 25.14 1.81
CA ARG A 13 -23.49 24.10 2.29
C ARG A 13 -22.39 23.95 1.25
N SER A 14 -21.27 24.60 1.52
CA SER A 14 -20.02 24.36 0.82
C SER A 14 -19.79 22.84 0.79
N ARG A 15 -19.92 22.25 -0.38
CA ARG A 15 -19.42 20.91 -0.66
C ARG A 15 -17.91 21.00 -0.52
N THR A 16 -17.42 20.80 0.70
CA THR A 16 -15.99 20.66 0.98
C THR A 16 -15.52 19.47 0.15
N GLY A 17 -14.92 19.77 -0.99
CA GLY A 17 -14.27 18.78 -1.80
C GLY A 17 -13.34 17.99 -0.88
N ARG A 18 -13.43 16.67 -0.92
CA ARG A 18 -12.60 15.76 -0.11
C ARG A 18 -11.16 16.10 -0.40
N SER A 19 -10.51 16.86 0.50
CA SER A 19 -9.11 17.22 0.36
C SER A 19 -8.29 15.93 0.31
N LEU A 20 -7.54 15.73 -0.76
CA LEU A 20 -6.59 14.63 -0.90
C LEU A 20 -5.34 14.85 -0.03
N THR A 21 -5.29 15.97 0.68
CA THR A 21 -4.18 16.30 1.57
C THR A 21 -4.47 15.87 3.00
N ALA A 22 -3.45 15.38 3.71
CA ALA A 22 -3.58 15.00 5.11
C ALA A 22 -3.79 16.26 5.98
N THR A 23 -4.90 16.30 6.72
CA THR A 23 -5.29 17.45 7.57
C THR A 23 -4.86 17.31 9.03
N ARG A 24 -4.23 16.19 9.42
CA ARG A 24 -3.88 15.85 10.81
C ARG A 24 -2.37 15.90 11.04
N PRO A 25 -1.90 16.11 12.30
CA PRO A 25 -0.49 16.03 12.63
C PRO A 25 0.11 14.71 12.17
N LEU A 26 1.22 14.76 11.41
CA LEU A 26 1.82 13.58 10.77
C LEU A 26 2.25 12.50 11.78
N MET A 27 2.79 12.92 12.93
CA MET A 27 3.31 12.00 13.97
C MET A 27 2.26 11.50 14.97
N GLY A 28 1.00 11.94 14.84
CA GLY A 28 -0.07 11.57 15.78
C GLY A 28 -0.65 10.19 15.49
N TRP A 29 0.10 9.10 15.73
CA TRP A 29 -0.39 7.74 15.62
C TRP A 29 -1.45 7.43 16.67
N ARG A 30 -2.51 6.73 16.24
CA ARG A 30 -3.57 6.23 17.11
C ARG A 30 -3.52 4.71 17.16
N THR A 31 -4.02 4.13 18.25
CA THR A 31 -4.18 2.67 18.35
C THR A 31 -4.99 2.10 17.20
N VAL A 32 -6.03 2.83 16.75
CA VAL A 32 -6.83 2.45 15.59
C VAL A 32 -5.99 2.40 14.30
N ASP A 33 -5.06 3.33 14.10
CA ASP A 33 -4.19 3.35 12.92
C ASP A 33 -3.29 2.10 12.90
N ILE A 34 -2.72 1.74 14.05
CA ILE A 34 -1.87 0.55 14.23
C ILE A 34 -2.67 -0.73 13.98
N LEU A 35 -3.85 -0.85 14.60
CA LEU A 35 -4.72 -2.00 14.40
C LEU A 35 -5.17 -2.14 12.95
N THR A 36 -5.54 -1.02 12.31
CA THR A 36 -5.94 -1.01 10.90
C THR A 36 -4.83 -1.53 10.01
N ILE A 37 -3.58 -1.07 10.21
CA ILE A 37 -2.42 -1.54 9.44
C ILE A 37 -2.15 -3.02 9.72
N ALA A 38 -2.20 -3.44 10.98
CA ALA A 38 -1.94 -4.82 11.35
C ALA A 38 -2.95 -5.78 10.68
N PHE A 39 -4.24 -5.46 10.74
CA PHE A 39 -5.28 -6.26 10.08
C PHE A 39 -5.18 -6.21 8.56
N LEU A 40 -4.94 -5.04 7.99
CA LEU A 40 -4.78 -4.87 6.55
C LEU A 40 -3.56 -5.63 6.04
N GLY A 41 -2.42 -5.49 6.73
CA GLY A 41 -1.19 -6.22 6.41
C GLY A 41 -1.38 -7.73 6.53
N ALA A 42 -2.06 -8.20 7.58
CA ALA A 42 -2.36 -9.62 7.74
C ALA A 42 -3.25 -10.16 6.62
N ALA A 43 -4.32 -9.45 6.25
CA ALA A 43 -5.20 -9.84 5.14
C ALA A 43 -4.45 -9.88 3.81
N LEU A 44 -3.63 -8.87 3.54
CA LEU A 44 -2.80 -8.83 2.32
C LEU A 44 -1.69 -9.89 2.35
N GLY A 45 -1.14 -10.22 3.52
CA GLY A 45 -0.17 -11.30 3.69
C GLY A 45 -0.74 -12.67 3.32
N VAL A 46 -1.98 -12.95 3.71
CA VAL A 46 -2.70 -14.17 3.27
C VAL A 46 -2.90 -14.15 1.75
N ALA A 47 -3.29 -13.01 1.19
CA ALA A 47 -3.43 -12.86 -0.26
C ALA A 47 -2.09 -13.06 -0.98
N PHE A 48 -0.98 -12.54 -0.44
CA PHE A 48 0.38 -12.73 -0.98
C PHE A 48 0.80 -14.19 -0.98
N TRP A 49 0.54 -14.90 0.10
CA TRP A 49 0.78 -16.35 0.15
C TRP A 49 -0.01 -17.09 -0.92
N GLY A 50 -1.32 -16.85 -1.02
CA GLY A 50 -2.17 -17.45 -2.04
C GLY A 50 -1.71 -17.10 -3.46
N TRP A 51 -1.31 -15.85 -3.70
CA TRP A 51 -0.72 -15.42 -4.96
C TRP A 51 0.60 -16.13 -5.25
N GLY A 52 1.45 -16.33 -4.23
CA GLY A 52 2.69 -17.08 -4.34
C GLY A 52 2.48 -18.52 -4.80
N VAL A 53 1.50 -19.22 -4.22
CA VAL A 53 1.10 -20.57 -4.65
C VAL A 53 0.66 -20.57 -6.11
N PHE A 54 -0.17 -19.61 -6.51
CA PHE A 54 -0.62 -19.47 -7.90
C PHE A 54 0.52 -19.13 -8.85
N TYR A 55 1.43 -18.24 -8.43
CA TYR A 55 2.59 -17.84 -9.20
C TYR A 55 3.56 -19.01 -9.45
N ASN A 56 3.87 -19.80 -8.43
CA ASN A 56 4.81 -20.93 -8.54
C ASN A 56 4.19 -22.17 -9.20
N GLY A 57 2.86 -22.29 -9.19
CA GLY A 57 2.14 -23.36 -9.89
C GLY A 57 1.79 -22.99 -11.33
N PRO A 58 0.54 -22.54 -11.60
CA PRO A 58 0.02 -22.32 -12.95
C PRO A 58 0.83 -21.30 -13.78
N ILE A 59 1.31 -20.21 -13.18
CA ILE A 59 2.05 -19.17 -13.91
C ILE A 59 3.43 -19.68 -14.30
N THR A 60 4.07 -20.51 -13.49
CA THR A 60 5.36 -21.11 -13.84
C THR A 60 5.26 -22.02 -15.06
N ALA A 61 4.14 -22.71 -15.23
CA ALA A 61 3.89 -23.48 -16.44
C ALA A 61 3.80 -22.59 -17.70
N LEU A 62 3.39 -21.34 -17.56
CA LEU A 62 3.35 -20.34 -18.65
C LEU A 62 4.69 -19.64 -18.89
N LYS A 63 5.67 -19.81 -18.00
CA LYS A 63 7.02 -19.18 -18.10
C LYS A 63 7.79 -19.52 -19.37
N ILE A 64 7.38 -20.53 -20.10
CA ILE A 64 8.14 -21.11 -21.24
C ILE A 64 8.24 -20.13 -22.44
N GLY A 65 7.55 -18.97 -22.42
CA GLY A 65 7.49 -18.10 -23.57
C GLY A 65 8.10 -16.70 -23.46
N TYR A 66 8.03 -16.00 -22.32
CA TYR A 66 8.44 -14.58 -22.28
C TYR A 66 8.74 -14.06 -20.87
N ALA A 67 10.03 -14.00 -20.53
CA ALA A 67 10.51 -13.54 -19.21
C ALA A 67 9.97 -12.17 -18.72
N PRO A 68 9.81 -11.12 -19.57
CA PRO A 68 9.27 -9.83 -19.11
C PRO A 68 7.84 -9.89 -18.57
N LEU A 69 7.03 -10.86 -19.01
CA LEU A 69 5.68 -11.04 -18.48
C LEU A 69 5.67 -11.39 -16.99
N MET A 70 6.74 -12.04 -16.52
CA MET A 70 6.89 -12.41 -15.12
C MET A 70 6.96 -11.19 -14.19
N GLY A 71 7.56 -10.09 -14.64
CA GLY A 71 7.59 -8.83 -13.91
C GLY A 71 6.18 -8.26 -13.66
N LEU A 72 5.26 -8.41 -14.59
CA LEU A 72 3.88 -7.97 -14.44
C LEU A 72 3.15 -8.77 -13.33
N PHE A 73 3.41 -10.08 -13.25
CA PHE A 73 2.83 -10.95 -12.23
C PHE A 73 3.43 -10.74 -10.84
N SER A 74 4.53 -10.00 -10.71
CA SER A 74 5.09 -9.59 -9.42
C SER A 74 4.33 -8.41 -8.80
N GLY A 75 3.50 -7.71 -9.58
CA GLY A 75 2.74 -6.53 -9.15
C GLY A 75 1.95 -6.68 -7.85
N PRO A 76 1.21 -7.77 -7.62
CA PRO A 76 0.42 -7.96 -6.41
C PRO A 76 1.22 -7.86 -5.10
N TRP A 77 2.48 -8.27 -5.07
CA TRP A 77 3.30 -8.17 -3.86
C TRP A 77 3.66 -6.73 -3.44
N PHE A 78 3.48 -5.75 -4.32
CA PHE A 78 3.72 -4.34 -4.02
C PHE A 78 2.50 -3.62 -3.43
N LEU A 79 1.36 -4.30 -3.30
CA LEU A 79 0.11 -3.65 -2.93
C LEU A 79 0.05 -3.26 -1.46
N ALA A 80 0.65 -4.03 -0.55
CA ALA A 80 0.46 -3.82 0.88
C ALA A 80 1.04 -2.49 1.35
N GLY A 81 2.24 -2.14 0.93
CA GLY A 81 2.86 -0.85 1.26
C GLY A 81 2.07 0.32 0.70
N VAL A 82 1.67 0.24 -0.56
CA VAL A 82 0.87 1.29 -1.21
C VAL A 82 -0.48 1.46 -0.51
N VAL A 83 -1.20 0.38 -0.29
CA VAL A 83 -2.53 0.41 0.34
C VAL A 83 -2.45 0.88 1.79
N GLY A 84 -1.47 0.38 2.57
CA GLY A 84 -1.21 0.82 3.94
C GLY A 84 -0.97 2.33 4.04
N GLY A 85 -0.12 2.86 3.17
CA GLY A 85 0.16 4.30 3.07
C GLY A 85 -1.06 5.12 2.69
N LEU A 86 -1.86 4.65 1.73
CA LEU A 86 -3.09 5.34 1.28
C LEU A 86 -4.19 5.36 2.34
N VAL A 87 -4.34 4.27 3.10
CA VAL A 87 -5.41 4.12 4.10
C VAL A 87 -5.10 4.92 5.35
N VAL A 88 -3.90 4.74 5.92
CA VAL A 88 -3.55 5.34 7.22
C VAL A 88 -2.94 6.73 7.07
N ARG A 89 -2.23 6.99 5.98
CA ARG A 89 -1.67 8.31 5.64
C ARG A 89 -0.77 8.87 6.74
N ARG A 90 0.08 8.02 7.31
CA ARG A 90 1.04 8.35 8.36
C ARG A 90 2.44 7.91 7.95
N PRO A 91 3.48 8.65 8.37
CA PRO A 91 4.84 8.20 8.19
C PRO A 91 5.04 6.81 8.81
N GLY A 92 5.65 5.90 8.06
CA GLY A 92 5.86 4.51 8.47
C GLY A 92 4.70 3.56 8.17
N ALA A 93 3.54 4.05 7.71
CA ALA A 93 2.36 3.20 7.47
C ALA A 93 2.56 2.22 6.32
N ALA A 94 3.20 2.65 5.25
CA ALA A 94 3.50 1.80 4.10
C ALA A 94 4.49 0.69 4.49
N LEU A 95 5.58 1.06 5.15
CA LEU A 95 6.58 0.11 5.63
C LEU A 95 5.97 -0.91 6.60
N PHE A 96 5.20 -0.45 7.58
CA PHE A 96 4.61 -1.33 8.59
C PHE A 96 3.64 -2.32 7.96
N CYS A 97 2.77 -1.87 7.06
CA CYS A 97 1.81 -2.73 6.37
C CYS A 97 2.52 -3.81 5.54
N GLU A 98 3.56 -3.43 4.80
CA GLU A 98 4.32 -4.35 3.95
C GLU A 98 5.07 -5.40 4.78
N VAL A 99 5.70 -4.98 5.88
CA VAL A 99 6.41 -5.90 6.79
C VAL A 99 5.44 -6.89 7.43
N VAL A 100 4.27 -6.44 7.88
CA VAL A 100 3.24 -7.35 8.42
C VAL A 100 2.76 -8.33 7.35
N ALA A 101 2.51 -7.86 6.12
CA ALA A 101 2.11 -8.72 5.03
C ALA A 101 3.19 -9.76 4.68
N ALA A 102 4.45 -9.35 4.64
CA ALA A 102 5.58 -10.25 4.42
C ALA A 102 5.69 -11.31 5.52
N LEU A 103 5.58 -10.90 6.80
CA LEU A 103 5.59 -11.83 7.94
C LEU A 103 4.47 -12.87 7.84
N VAL A 104 3.25 -12.42 7.60
CA VAL A 104 2.08 -13.31 7.51
C VAL A 104 2.20 -14.26 6.31
N SER A 105 2.66 -13.77 5.17
CA SER A 105 2.85 -14.61 3.98
C SER A 105 3.92 -15.68 4.16
N MET A 106 4.87 -15.46 5.07
CA MET A 106 5.95 -16.40 5.37
C MET A 106 5.50 -17.53 6.31
N LEU A 107 4.49 -17.31 7.17
CA LEU A 107 4.09 -18.27 8.20
C LEU A 107 3.69 -19.67 7.65
N PRO A 108 2.92 -19.79 6.55
CA PRO A 108 2.57 -21.10 6.01
C PRO A 108 3.73 -21.79 5.27
N GLY A 109 4.88 -21.12 5.16
CA GLY A 109 6.01 -21.54 4.34
C GLY A 109 5.95 -20.96 2.92
N THR A 110 7.09 -20.48 2.46
CA THR A 110 7.28 -20.00 1.08
C THR A 110 8.57 -20.59 0.50
N GLU A 111 8.65 -20.74 -0.81
CA GLU A 111 9.87 -21.18 -1.48
C GLU A 111 11.03 -20.19 -1.32
N TRP A 112 10.71 -18.92 -1.01
CA TRP A 112 11.71 -17.85 -0.83
C TRP A 112 12.20 -17.70 0.61
N GLY A 113 11.62 -18.43 1.57
CA GLY A 113 12.04 -18.42 2.97
C GLY A 113 12.13 -17.02 3.59
N ALA A 114 13.20 -16.77 4.35
CA ALA A 114 13.40 -15.49 5.06
C ALA A 114 13.67 -14.30 4.13
N THR A 115 14.03 -14.52 2.85
CA THR A 115 14.27 -13.42 1.89
C THR A 115 13.01 -12.60 1.62
N VAL A 116 11.82 -13.16 1.85
CA VAL A 116 10.54 -12.46 1.79
C VAL A 116 10.53 -11.24 2.72
N LEU A 117 11.12 -11.34 3.93
CA LEU A 117 11.17 -10.23 4.87
C LEU A 117 12.07 -9.10 4.36
N ILE A 118 13.22 -9.44 3.80
CA ILE A 118 14.14 -8.45 3.21
C ILE A 118 13.44 -7.74 2.07
N SER A 119 12.79 -8.49 1.20
CA SER A 119 12.00 -7.96 0.10
C SER A 119 10.88 -7.04 0.60
N GLY A 120 10.12 -7.47 1.60
CA GLY A 120 9.04 -6.67 2.20
C GLY A 120 9.54 -5.36 2.83
N VAL A 121 10.67 -5.39 3.54
CA VAL A 121 11.28 -4.16 4.08
C VAL A 121 11.68 -3.20 2.95
N LEU A 122 12.36 -3.70 1.92
CA LEU A 122 12.77 -2.87 0.78
C LEU A 122 11.56 -2.29 0.04
N GLN A 123 10.53 -3.10 -0.17
CA GLN A 123 9.29 -2.67 -0.80
C GLN A 123 8.59 -1.60 0.04
N GLY A 124 8.40 -1.86 1.33
CA GLY A 124 7.81 -0.90 2.25
C GLY A 124 8.58 0.42 2.32
N LEU A 125 9.91 0.38 2.37
CA LEU A 125 10.76 1.57 2.33
C LEU A 125 10.63 2.36 1.02
N GLY A 126 10.54 1.67 -0.12
CA GLY A 126 10.35 2.34 -1.41
C GLY A 126 9.01 3.06 -1.49
N ALA A 127 7.91 2.43 -1.07
CA ALA A 127 6.60 3.07 -1.00
C ALA A 127 6.61 4.25 -0.01
N GLU A 128 7.23 4.07 1.16
CA GLU A 128 7.37 5.11 2.18
C GLU A 128 8.15 6.32 1.66
N LEU A 129 9.25 6.09 0.92
CA LEU A 129 10.06 7.15 0.32
C LEU A 129 9.23 8.01 -0.63
N VAL A 130 8.38 7.41 -1.47
CA VAL A 130 7.51 8.17 -2.36
C VAL A 130 6.55 9.04 -1.57
N PHE A 131 5.87 8.50 -0.55
CA PHE A 131 4.99 9.30 0.29
C PHE A 131 5.74 10.41 1.04
N ALA A 132 6.98 10.16 1.46
CA ALA A 132 7.84 11.15 2.09
C ALA A 132 8.24 12.28 1.15
N ILE A 133 8.60 11.98 -0.12
CA ILE A 133 8.90 12.99 -1.16
C ILE A 133 7.73 13.95 -1.35
N PHE A 134 6.50 13.43 -1.32
CA PHE A 134 5.28 14.26 -1.36
C PHE A 134 4.88 14.84 0.00
N GLY A 135 5.74 14.72 1.02
CA GLY A 135 5.55 15.27 2.37
C GLY A 135 4.30 14.74 3.07
N TYR A 136 3.83 13.55 2.74
CA TYR A 136 2.58 12.93 3.25
C TYR A 136 1.35 13.84 3.09
N LYS A 137 1.35 14.66 2.06
CA LYS A 137 0.26 15.61 1.76
C LYS A 137 -0.58 15.19 0.56
N ALA A 138 0.00 14.42 -0.35
CA ALA A 138 -0.68 13.94 -1.55
C ALA A 138 -0.83 12.40 -1.50
N PHE A 139 -2.08 11.94 -1.67
CA PHE A 139 -2.45 10.52 -1.63
C PHE A 139 -3.40 10.19 -2.81
N GLY A 140 -3.05 10.70 -3.99
CA GLY A 140 -3.81 10.44 -5.20
C GLY A 140 -3.31 9.20 -5.96
N LEU A 141 -4.04 8.85 -7.03
CA LEU A 141 -3.71 7.70 -7.88
C LEU A 141 -2.28 7.80 -8.47
N ALA A 142 -1.84 8.99 -8.87
CA ALA A 142 -0.50 9.21 -9.42
C ALA A 142 0.59 8.88 -8.38
N VAL A 143 0.43 9.32 -7.12
CA VAL A 143 1.39 9.03 -6.05
C VAL A 143 1.38 7.54 -5.70
N ALA A 144 0.21 6.91 -5.69
CA ALA A 144 0.08 5.46 -5.48
C ALA A 144 0.80 4.66 -6.59
N SER A 145 0.62 5.07 -7.85
CA SER A 145 1.29 4.44 -8.99
C SER A 145 2.81 4.60 -8.94
N LEU A 146 3.30 5.79 -8.54
CA LEU A 146 4.73 6.03 -8.34
C LEU A 146 5.27 5.18 -7.17
N ALA A 147 4.53 5.07 -6.07
CA ALA A 147 4.89 4.24 -4.93
C ALA A 147 5.02 2.76 -5.33
N GLY A 148 4.13 2.26 -6.17
CA GLY A 148 4.24 0.92 -6.75
C GLY A 148 5.40 0.78 -7.73
N ALA A 149 5.62 1.76 -8.60
CA ALA A 149 6.65 1.72 -9.65
C ALA A 149 8.08 1.83 -9.12
N MET A 150 8.32 2.63 -8.07
CA MET A 150 9.65 2.81 -7.46
C MET A 150 10.26 1.51 -6.94
N LEU A 151 9.43 0.50 -6.71
CA LEU A 151 9.83 -0.79 -6.13
C LEU A 151 10.27 -1.79 -7.18
N ILE A 152 9.89 -1.60 -8.45
CA ILE A 152 10.18 -2.55 -9.53
C ILE A 152 11.68 -2.60 -9.82
N GLY A 153 12.37 -1.47 -9.76
CA GLY A 153 13.81 -1.39 -10.07
C GLY A 153 14.70 -2.16 -9.08
N PRO A 154 14.76 -1.77 -7.80
CA PRO A 154 15.66 -2.41 -6.82
C PRO A 154 15.31 -3.87 -6.54
N VAL A 155 14.01 -4.19 -6.46
CA VAL A 155 13.55 -5.56 -6.20
C VAL A 155 13.74 -6.45 -7.45
N GLY A 156 13.45 -5.94 -8.63
CA GLY A 156 13.71 -6.66 -9.88
C GLY A 156 15.18 -6.95 -10.08
N TRP A 157 16.07 -6.01 -9.72
CA TRP A 157 17.52 -6.20 -9.78
C TRP A 157 18.01 -7.24 -8.76
N TRP A 158 17.45 -7.19 -7.54
CA TRP A 158 17.73 -8.20 -6.51
C TRP A 158 17.37 -9.61 -6.98
N TRP A 159 16.19 -9.79 -7.55
CA TRP A 159 15.74 -11.10 -8.06
C TRP A 159 16.50 -11.57 -9.30
N ALA A 160 17.02 -10.68 -10.12
CA ALA A 160 17.83 -11.04 -11.27
C ALA A 160 19.23 -11.54 -10.89
N GLY A 161 19.66 -11.28 -9.64
CA GLY A 161 20.95 -11.72 -9.12
C GLY A 161 20.93 -13.03 -8.34
N GLN A 162 19.74 -13.67 -8.18
CA GLN A 162 19.56 -14.97 -7.52
C GLN A 162 19.47 -16.09 -8.57
#